data_a056eb7a2c7d28f16f3e71f5b8c3b93c
#
_entry.id   a056eb7a2c7d28f16f3e71f5b8c3b93c
#
_cell.length_a   1.000
_cell.length_b   1.000
_cell.length_c   1.000
_cell.angle_alpha   90.00
_cell.angle_beta   90.00
_cell.angle_gamma   90.00
#
_symmetry.space_group_name_H-M   'P 1'
#
loop_
_entity.id
_entity.type
_entity.pdbx_description
1 polymer ?
#
loop_
_entity_poly.entity_id
_entity_poly.type
_entity_poly.pdbx_seq_one_letter_code
_entity_poly.pdbx_strand_id
1 'polypeptide(L)'
;MNHPIAPAPVAFRPLDRAPGELTALVELLRAAPARPVHLDGFLSEEQARALGETVRALPDWESSAVVWNEDRTATRKVTPQEWRDSSPERRAAIRDVARNIPALFDTGSAYPAEHRERLSDFFVFAGMGPDLRERLARWTEPGVPLTTNVEFARYGPGDRLGEHSDAESDTLFVLNLYLDPDYREDDGGVLGFRDEEGRDFLMPPRFNSLSVMPIRSGCVHWVTPWQSDRTGRYTVSIAAVPVSATPGEVK
;
A
#
# COMPACT_ATOMS: atom_id res chain seq x y z
N MET A 1 43.47 -7.66 6.91
CA MET A 1 42.32 -7.49 6.02
C MET A 1 41.17 -7.02 6.90
N ASN A 2 40.82 -5.73 6.81
CA ASN A 2 39.66 -5.21 7.53
C ASN A 2 38.41 -5.63 6.75
N HIS A 3 37.64 -6.57 7.28
CA HIS A 3 36.29 -6.78 6.80
C HIS A 3 35.48 -5.52 7.14
N PRO A 4 34.78 -4.91 6.17
CA PRO A 4 33.85 -3.84 6.49
C PRO A 4 32.81 -4.40 7.45
N ILE A 5 32.65 -3.73 8.59
CA ILE A 5 31.59 -4.04 9.54
C ILE A 5 30.28 -3.77 8.78
N ALA A 6 29.46 -4.80 8.63
CA ALA A 6 28.13 -4.63 8.05
C ALA A 6 27.38 -3.53 8.83
N PRO A 7 26.70 -2.61 8.15
CA PRO A 7 25.90 -1.60 8.84
C PRO A 7 24.89 -2.29 9.75
N ALA A 8 24.69 -1.71 10.94
CA ALA A 8 23.72 -2.24 11.88
C ALA A 8 22.33 -2.33 11.24
N PRO A 9 21.55 -3.37 11.55
CA PRO A 9 20.20 -3.50 10.98
C PRO A 9 19.36 -2.28 11.31
N VAL A 10 18.66 -1.73 10.29
CA VAL A 10 17.76 -0.59 10.46
C VAL A 10 16.48 -1.10 11.11
N ALA A 11 16.29 -0.83 12.39
CA ALA A 11 15.05 -1.18 13.07
C ALA A 11 13.92 -0.24 12.64
N PHE A 12 12.88 -0.79 12.00
CA PHE A 12 11.71 -0.01 11.60
C PHE A 12 10.83 0.34 12.79
N ARG A 13 10.48 1.62 12.92
CA ARG A 13 9.51 2.13 13.90
C ARG A 13 8.76 3.31 13.31
N PRO A 14 7.44 3.41 13.52
CA PRO A 14 6.74 4.65 13.26
C PRO A 14 7.33 5.76 14.14
N LEU A 15 7.38 6.97 13.61
CA LEU A 15 7.74 8.13 14.43
C LEU A 15 6.72 8.27 15.58
N ASP A 16 7.22 8.60 16.78
CA ASP A 16 6.35 8.95 17.89
C ASP A 16 5.68 10.28 17.59
N ARG A 17 4.36 10.27 17.61
CA ARG A 17 3.53 11.45 17.42
C ARG A 17 2.97 11.91 18.76
N ALA A 18 2.68 13.20 18.85
CA ALA A 18 2.05 13.75 20.05
C ALA A 18 0.73 13.03 20.35
N PRO A 19 0.39 12.75 21.61
CA PRO A 19 -0.85 12.06 21.98
C PRO A 19 -2.11 12.67 21.37
N GLY A 20 -2.16 14.01 21.21
CA GLY A 20 -3.27 14.71 20.57
C GLY A 20 -3.41 14.40 19.07
N GLU A 21 -2.30 14.20 18.34
CA GLU A 21 -2.34 13.83 16.92
C GLU A 21 -2.89 12.41 16.74
N LEU A 22 -2.52 11.48 17.62
CA LEU A 22 -3.06 10.12 17.60
C LEU A 22 -4.55 10.10 17.92
N THR A 23 -5.00 10.90 18.87
CA THR A 23 -6.42 11.03 19.19
C THR A 23 -7.20 11.56 17.99
N ALA A 24 -6.73 12.64 17.37
CA ALA A 24 -7.35 13.20 16.17
C ALA A 24 -7.39 12.20 15.00
N LEU A 25 -6.33 11.41 14.81
CA LEU A 25 -6.29 10.34 13.80
C LEU A 25 -7.37 9.29 14.06
N VAL A 26 -7.50 8.82 15.31
CA VAL A 26 -8.52 7.83 15.70
C VAL A 26 -9.93 8.39 15.47
N GLU A 27 -10.18 9.64 15.84
CA GLU A 27 -11.46 10.31 15.64
C GLU A 27 -11.82 10.40 14.14
N LEU A 28 -10.86 10.77 13.28
CA LEU A 28 -11.07 10.84 11.83
C LEU A 28 -11.38 9.47 11.22
N LEU A 29 -10.65 8.42 11.62
CA LEU A 29 -10.89 7.06 11.12
C LEU A 29 -12.22 6.46 11.57
N ARG A 30 -12.74 6.91 12.73
CA ARG A 30 -14.03 6.47 13.29
C ARG A 30 -15.21 7.38 12.92
N ALA A 31 -14.92 8.53 12.32
CA ALA A 31 -15.98 9.49 11.96
C ALA A 31 -17.01 8.85 11.02
N ALA A 32 -18.25 9.34 11.11
CA ALA A 32 -19.27 9.15 10.12
C ALA A 32 -19.64 10.54 9.57
N PRO A 33 -19.50 10.78 8.27
CA PRO A 33 -18.98 9.89 7.23
C PRO A 33 -17.47 9.57 7.38
N ALA A 34 -17.07 8.46 6.79
CA ALA A 34 -15.69 8.00 6.83
C ALA A 34 -14.71 9.02 6.22
N ARG A 35 -13.56 9.21 6.84
CA ARG A 35 -12.54 10.15 6.35
C ARG A 35 -11.17 9.48 6.30
N PRO A 36 -10.47 9.59 5.18
CA PRO A 36 -9.08 9.15 5.10
C PRO A 36 -8.18 10.14 5.85
N VAL A 37 -7.02 9.66 6.24
CA VAL A 37 -5.99 10.48 6.89
C VAL A 37 -4.73 10.42 6.06
N HIS A 38 -4.05 11.56 5.91
CA HIS A 38 -2.75 11.65 5.24
C HIS A 38 -1.73 12.28 6.18
N LEU A 39 -0.62 11.58 6.41
CA LEU A 39 0.41 11.95 7.36
C LEU A 39 1.75 12.04 6.65
N ASP A 40 2.47 13.14 6.81
CA ASP A 40 3.85 13.25 6.37
C ASP A 40 4.80 12.68 7.44
N GLY A 41 5.94 12.10 7.03
CA GLY A 41 6.99 11.62 7.92
C GLY A 41 6.53 10.44 8.80
N PHE A 42 6.15 9.32 8.20
CA PHE A 42 5.72 8.13 8.96
C PHE A 42 6.88 7.37 9.60
N LEU A 43 7.97 7.19 8.88
CA LEU A 43 9.24 6.62 9.36
C LEU A 43 10.27 7.74 9.55
N SER A 44 11.40 7.46 10.19
CA SER A 44 12.55 8.36 10.05
C SER A 44 12.98 8.44 8.59
N GLU A 45 13.59 9.55 8.19
CA GLU A 45 14.03 9.73 6.80
C GLU A 45 15.02 8.64 6.37
N GLU A 46 15.92 8.24 7.28
CA GLU A 46 16.88 7.15 7.07
C GLU A 46 16.16 5.82 6.78
N GLN A 47 15.18 5.46 7.62
CA GLN A 47 14.39 4.24 7.45
C GLN A 47 13.59 4.25 6.15
N ALA A 48 12.95 5.37 5.82
CA ALA A 48 12.18 5.51 4.59
C ALA A 48 13.07 5.40 3.35
N ARG A 49 14.26 6.01 3.34
CA ARG A 49 15.23 5.88 2.25
C ARG A 49 15.72 4.45 2.10
N ALA A 50 16.13 3.83 3.20
CA ALA A 50 16.60 2.45 3.18
C ALA A 50 15.54 1.47 2.67
N LEU A 51 14.28 1.63 3.11
CA LEU A 51 13.17 0.81 2.61
C LEU A 51 12.88 1.10 1.13
N GLY A 52 12.88 2.38 0.73
CA GLY A 52 12.65 2.78 -0.66
C GLY A 52 13.72 2.22 -1.62
N GLU A 53 14.99 2.22 -1.24
CA GLU A 53 16.07 1.57 -1.99
C GLU A 53 15.84 0.06 -2.10
N THR A 54 15.46 -0.57 -1.00
CA THR A 54 15.15 -2.01 -0.94
C THR A 54 13.99 -2.38 -1.86
N VAL A 55 12.89 -1.62 -1.82
CA VAL A 55 11.73 -1.86 -2.67
C VAL A 55 12.05 -1.62 -4.15
N ARG A 56 12.79 -0.57 -4.47
CA ARG A 56 13.22 -0.31 -5.86
C ARG A 56 14.13 -1.38 -6.43
N ALA A 57 14.95 -2.00 -5.61
CA ALA A 57 15.87 -3.07 -6.00
C ALA A 57 15.19 -4.45 -6.13
N LEU A 58 13.90 -4.58 -5.79
CA LEU A 58 13.16 -5.85 -5.93
C LEU A 58 13.20 -6.32 -7.38
N PRO A 59 13.60 -7.57 -7.64
CA PRO A 59 13.57 -8.15 -8.97
C PRO A 59 12.16 -8.57 -9.37
N ASP A 60 11.99 -8.96 -10.61
CA ASP A 60 10.86 -9.74 -11.12
C ASP A 60 9.48 -9.17 -10.81
N TRP A 61 9.36 -7.87 -11.04
CA TRP A 61 8.08 -7.21 -10.96
C TRP A 61 7.13 -7.68 -12.08
N GLU A 62 6.04 -8.32 -11.71
CA GLU A 62 5.02 -8.75 -12.65
C GLU A 62 3.96 -7.66 -12.84
N SER A 63 3.73 -7.28 -14.08
CA SER A 63 2.64 -6.40 -14.44
C SER A 63 1.31 -7.13 -14.25
N SER A 64 0.41 -6.57 -13.48
CA SER A 64 -0.94 -7.10 -13.26
C SER A 64 -1.96 -6.09 -13.76
N ALA A 65 -2.67 -6.43 -14.81
CA ALA A 65 -3.83 -5.70 -15.26
C ALA A 65 -5.10 -6.49 -14.94
N VAL A 66 -6.13 -5.81 -14.49
CA VAL A 66 -7.40 -6.41 -14.08
C VAL A 66 -8.55 -5.69 -14.77
N VAL A 67 -9.52 -6.44 -15.24
CA VAL A 67 -10.76 -5.92 -15.82
C VAL A 67 -11.94 -6.33 -14.95
N TRP A 68 -12.79 -5.37 -14.63
CA TRP A 68 -14.06 -5.67 -13.99
C TRP A 68 -15.02 -6.29 -15.03
N ASN A 69 -15.86 -7.22 -14.60
CA ASN A 69 -17.03 -7.63 -15.34
C ASN A 69 -18.05 -6.46 -15.48
N GLU A 70 -19.09 -6.64 -16.29
CA GLU A 70 -20.05 -5.57 -16.59
C GLU A 70 -20.77 -5.04 -15.35
N ASP A 71 -21.11 -5.91 -14.41
CA ASP A 71 -21.79 -5.56 -13.17
C ASP A 71 -20.86 -5.17 -12.03
N ARG A 72 -19.54 -5.20 -12.25
CA ARG A 72 -18.49 -4.87 -11.27
C ARG A 72 -18.47 -5.73 -10.01
N THR A 73 -18.98 -6.92 -10.08
CA THR A 73 -18.99 -7.88 -8.95
C THR A 73 -17.76 -8.77 -8.92
N ALA A 74 -17.04 -8.92 -10.04
CA ALA A 74 -15.85 -9.75 -10.13
C ALA A 74 -14.79 -9.16 -11.05
N THR A 75 -13.54 -9.50 -10.80
CA THR A 75 -12.40 -9.09 -11.61
C THR A 75 -11.78 -10.28 -12.34
N ARG A 76 -11.18 -10.02 -13.49
CA ARG A 76 -10.41 -10.96 -14.29
C ARG A 76 -9.03 -10.39 -14.58
N LYS A 77 -7.99 -11.14 -14.35
CA LYS A 77 -6.64 -10.75 -14.79
C LYS A 77 -6.58 -10.70 -16.32
N VAL A 78 -5.97 -9.64 -16.83
CA VAL A 78 -5.58 -9.50 -18.23
C VAL A 78 -4.20 -10.11 -18.39
N THR A 79 -4.04 -11.01 -19.36
CA THR A 79 -2.72 -11.58 -19.61
C THR A 79 -1.78 -10.53 -20.22
N PRO A 80 -0.44 -10.66 -20.01
CA PRO A 80 0.52 -9.76 -20.64
C PRO A 80 0.37 -9.70 -22.18
N GLN A 81 -0.03 -10.79 -22.82
CA GLN A 81 -0.28 -10.85 -24.26
C GLN A 81 -1.53 -10.02 -24.64
N GLU A 82 -2.66 -10.27 -23.93
CA GLU A 82 -3.89 -9.50 -24.14
C GLU A 82 -3.67 -8.00 -23.93
N TRP A 83 -2.87 -7.62 -22.93
CA TRP A 83 -2.50 -6.22 -22.70
C TRP A 83 -1.75 -5.62 -23.88
N ARG A 84 -0.71 -6.33 -24.38
CA ARG A 84 0.07 -5.88 -25.55
C ARG A 84 -0.78 -5.73 -26.82
N ASP A 85 -1.70 -6.67 -27.02
CA ASP A 85 -2.55 -6.71 -28.23
C ASP A 85 -3.78 -5.78 -28.12
N SER A 86 -4.00 -5.16 -26.97
CA SER A 86 -5.14 -4.27 -26.75
C SER A 86 -4.90 -2.90 -27.39
N SER A 87 -5.95 -2.35 -28.04
CA SER A 87 -5.93 -0.97 -28.54
C SER A 87 -5.83 0.03 -27.37
N PRO A 88 -5.41 1.28 -27.65
CA PRO A 88 -5.40 2.34 -26.63
C PRO A 88 -6.77 2.54 -25.96
N GLU A 89 -7.86 2.45 -26.71
CA GLU A 89 -9.23 2.59 -26.19
C GLU A 89 -9.58 1.43 -25.26
N ARG A 90 -9.19 0.20 -25.64
CA ARG A 90 -9.40 -0.98 -24.79
C ARG A 90 -8.56 -0.90 -23.52
N ARG A 91 -7.31 -0.47 -23.59
CA ARG A 91 -6.47 -0.22 -22.41
C ARG A 91 -7.06 0.86 -21.53
N ALA A 92 -7.65 1.91 -22.10
CA ALA A 92 -8.34 2.95 -21.35
C ALA A 92 -9.60 2.44 -20.61
N ALA A 93 -10.27 1.42 -21.17
CA ALA A 93 -11.42 0.78 -20.53
C ALA A 93 -11.02 -0.22 -19.42
N ILE A 94 -9.77 -0.69 -19.39
CA ILE A 94 -9.24 -1.50 -18.31
C ILE A 94 -9.02 -0.59 -17.10
N ARG A 95 -9.72 -0.86 -16.00
CA ARG A 95 -9.79 0.08 -14.88
C ARG A 95 -8.71 -0.11 -13.83
N ASP A 96 -8.03 -1.26 -13.83
CA ASP A 96 -6.99 -1.56 -12.87
C ASP A 96 -5.70 -1.95 -13.58
N VAL A 97 -4.61 -1.30 -13.22
CA VAL A 97 -3.33 -1.55 -13.85
C VAL A 97 -2.19 -1.52 -12.85
N ALA A 98 -1.29 -2.46 -13.07
CA ALA A 98 0.05 -2.53 -12.55
C ALA A 98 0.16 -2.60 -11.05
N ARG A 99 -0.12 -3.73 -10.55
CA ARG A 99 0.56 -4.27 -9.39
C ARG A 99 1.76 -5.05 -9.87
N ASN A 100 2.91 -4.71 -9.39
CA ASN A 100 4.05 -5.60 -9.50
C ASN A 100 4.25 -6.20 -8.12
N ILE A 101 3.92 -7.46 -7.98
CA ILE A 101 4.18 -8.23 -6.77
C ILE A 101 5.49 -8.96 -7.02
N PRO A 102 6.56 -8.65 -6.27
CA PRO A 102 7.80 -9.35 -6.43
C PRO A 102 7.69 -10.79 -5.89
N ALA A 103 8.37 -11.72 -6.53
CA ALA A 103 8.58 -13.07 -6.00
C ALA A 103 9.54 -13.00 -4.79
N LEU A 104 9.02 -12.52 -3.66
CA LEU A 104 9.79 -12.16 -2.46
C LEU A 104 10.56 -13.31 -1.82
N PHE A 105 10.23 -14.54 -2.17
CA PHE A 105 10.72 -15.75 -1.49
C PHE A 105 11.43 -16.73 -2.42
N ASP A 106 11.73 -16.34 -3.65
CA ASP A 106 12.58 -17.16 -4.49
C ASP A 106 14.03 -17.07 -3.98
N THR A 107 14.48 -18.13 -3.32
CA THR A 107 15.82 -18.25 -2.76
C THR A 107 16.93 -18.27 -3.83
N GLY A 108 16.57 -18.39 -5.10
CA GLY A 108 17.47 -18.34 -6.26
C GLY A 108 17.68 -16.93 -6.83
N SER A 109 16.96 -15.92 -6.33
CA SER A 109 17.02 -14.57 -6.88
C SER A 109 18.39 -13.91 -6.64
N ALA A 110 18.85 -13.13 -7.63
CA ALA A 110 20.05 -12.28 -7.51
C ALA A 110 19.87 -11.07 -6.56
N TYR A 111 18.79 -11.08 -5.77
CA TYR A 111 18.49 -9.99 -4.84
C TYR A 111 19.53 -9.92 -3.72
N PRO A 112 20.19 -8.76 -3.51
CA PRO A 112 21.28 -8.64 -2.54
C PRO A 112 20.85 -9.02 -1.11
N ALA A 113 21.73 -9.66 -0.37
CA ALA A 113 21.43 -10.15 0.98
C ALA A 113 20.99 -9.03 1.93
N GLU A 114 21.62 -7.88 1.86
CA GLU A 114 21.26 -6.70 2.68
C GLU A 114 19.82 -6.22 2.45
N HIS A 115 19.33 -6.26 1.21
CA HIS A 115 17.96 -5.92 0.89
C HIS A 115 16.98 -6.99 1.39
N ARG A 116 17.36 -8.28 1.33
CA ARG A 116 16.53 -9.37 1.87
C ARG A 116 16.36 -9.25 3.39
N GLU A 117 17.45 -8.98 4.10
CA GLU A 117 17.42 -8.77 5.56
C GLU A 117 16.52 -7.59 5.92
N ARG A 118 16.73 -6.45 5.27
CA ARG A 118 15.92 -5.24 5.50
C ARG A 118 14.44 -5.45 5.20
N LEU A 119 14.14 -6.19 4.13
CA LEU A 119 12.77 -6.52 3.79
C LEU A 119 12.15 -7.46 4.83
N SER A 120 12.91 -8.44 5.33
CA SER A 120 12.49 -9.32 6.41
C SER A 120 12.18 -8.54 7.69
N ASP A 121 13.05 -7.61 8.08
CA ASP A 121 12.83 -6.73 9.23
C ASP A 121 11.58 -5.88 9.07
N PHE A 122 11.35 -5.38 7.84
CA PHE A 122 10.13 -4.64 7.54
C PHE A 122 8.87 -5.51 7.64
N PHE A 123 8.92 -6.75 7.16
CA PHE A 123 7.78 -7.68 7.31
C PHE A 123 7.50 -8.03 8.77
N VAL A 124 8.55 -8.19 9.58
CA VAL A 124 8.37 -8.36 11.02
C VAL A 124 7.69 -7.13 11.62
N PHE A 125 8.15 -5.94 11.29
CA PHE A 125 7.52 -4.69 11.74
C PHE A 125 6.06 -4.57 11.27
N ALA A 126 5.80 -4.77 9.98
CA ALA A 126 4.49 -4.52 9.37
C ALA A 126 3.46 -5.62 9.67
N GLY A 127 3.90 -6.87 9.79
CA GLY A 127 3.01 -8.02 9.89
C GLY A 127 2.97 -8.65 11.28
N MET A 128 4.13 -8.86 11.91
CA MET A 128 4.26 -9.66 13.13
C MET A 128 4.66 -8.85 14.35
N GLY A 129 5.25 -7.68 14.16
CA GLY A 129 5.76 -6.84 15.23
C GLY A 129 4.65 -6.30 16.14
N PRO A 130 4.86 -6.29 17.46
CA PRO A 130 3.86 -5.75 18.39
C PRO A 130 3.63 -4.26 18.18
N ASP A 131 4.69 -3.50 17.86
CA ASP A 131 4.64 -2.04 17.81
C ASP A 131 3.60 -1.50 16.82
N LEU A 132 3.60 -1.99 15.57
CA LEU A 132 2.61 -1.55 14.60
C LEU A 132 1.22 -2.07 14.95
N ARG A 133 1.09 -3.35 15.29
CA ARG A 133 -0.21 -3.96 15.65
C ARG A 133 -0.86 -3.30 16.85
N GLU A 134 -0.09 -2.99 17.89
CA GLU A 134 -0.60 -2.29 19.08
C GLU A 134 -1.06 -0.87 18.74
N ARG A 135 -0.35 -0.17 17.84
CA ARG A 135 -0.78 1.14 17.34
C ARG A 135 -2.06 1.03 16.52
N LEU A 136 -2.13 0.05 15.62
CA LEU A 136 -3.34 -0.20 14.81
C LEU A 136 -4.53 -0.60 15.69
N ALA A 137 -4.32 -1.42 16.73
CA ALA A 137 -5.38 -1.80 17.67
C ALA A 137 -5.96 -0.60 18.44
N ARG A 138 -5.17 0.47 18.65
CA ARG A 138 -5.69 1.73 19.23
C ARG A 138 -6.57 2.52 18.26
N TRP A 139 -6.42 2.29 16.95
CA TRP A 139 -7.22 2.94 15.90
C TRP A 139 -8.54 2.21 15.65
N THR A 140 -8.68 1.01 16.18
CA THR A 140 -9.90 0.19 16.11
C THR A 140 -10.61 0.12 17.46
N GLU A 141 -11.63 -0.72 17.55
CA GLU A 141 -12.29 -0.99 18.83
C GLU A 141 -11.32 -1.71 19.79
N PRO A 142 -11.26 -1.30 21.07
CA PRO A 142 -10.40 -1.95 22.05
C PRO A 142 -10.71 -3.46 22.16
N GLY A 143 -9.66 -4.28 22.05
CA GLY A 143 -9.78 -5.74 22.22
C GLY A 143 -10.01 -6.54 20.96
N VAL A 144 -10.12 -5.92 19.79
CA VAL A 144 -10.14 -6.66 18.52
C VAL A 144 -8.71 -6.98 18.08
N PRO A 145 -8.29 -8.25 18.07
CA PRO A 145 -6.97 -8.61 17.58
C PRO A 145 -6.91 -8.40 16.06
N LEU A 146 -5.81 -7.84 15.59
CA LEU A 146 -5.59 -7.56 14.18
C LEU A 146 -4.45 -8.42 13.62
N THR A 147 -4.59 -8.77 12.36
CA THR A 147 -3.49 -9.20 11.49
C THR A 147 -3.30 -8.20 10.37
N THR A 148 -2.19 -8.29 9.66
CA THR A 148 -1.91 -7.41 8.53
C THR A 148 -1.49 -8.21 7.31
N ASN A 149 -1.92 -7.75 6.14
CA ASN A 149 -1.42 -8.22 4.85
C ASN A 149 -0.60 -7.09 4.22
N VAL A 150 0.59 -7.43 3.74
CA VAL A 150 1.53 -6.46 3.14
C VAL A 150 1.66 -6.72 1.66
N GLU A 151 1.50 -5.68 0.88
CA GLU A 151 1.62 -5.71 -0.56
C GLU A 151 2.50 -4.56 -1.06
N PHE A 152 3.29 -4.82 -2.10
CA PHE A 152 4.11 -3.80 -2.75
C PHE A 152 3.53 -3.48 -4.13
N ALA A 153 3.57 -2.21 -4.50
CA ALA A 153 3.19 -1.76 -5.82
C ALA A 153 4.15 -0.68 -6.34
N ARG A 154 4.33 -0.66 -7.66
CA ARG A 154 4.95 0.46 -8.38
C ARG A 154 4.12 0.76 -9.63
N TYR A 155 4.23 1.96 -10.14
CA TYR A 155 3.46 2.42 -11.30
C TYR A 155 4.41 2.85 -12.42
N GLY A 156 4.16 2.37 -13.62
CA GLY A 156 4.77 2.84 -14.86
C GLY A 156 3.86 3.83 -15.58
N PRO A 157 4.33 4.39 -16.72
CA PRO A 157 3.57 5.36 -17.51
C PRO A 157 2.16 4.87 -17.85
N GLY A 158 1.14 5.63 -17.48
CA GLY A 158 -0.27 5.32 -17.72
C GLY A 158 -0.91 4.34 -16.72
N ASP A 159 -0.14 3.76 -15.81
CA ASP A 159 -0.67 2.87 -14.77
C ASP A 159 -1.61 3.63 -13.83
N ARG A 160 -2.66 2.97 -13.39
CA ARG A 160 -3.70 3.53 -12.54
C ARG A 160 -4.47 2.42 -11.81
N LEU A 161 -5.27 2.81 -10.86
CA LEU A 161 -6.27 1.96 -10.21
C LEU A 161 -7.64 2.60 -10.40
N GLY A 162 -8.59 1.91 -11.00
CA GLY A 162 -9.94 2.41 -11.20
C GLY A 162 -10.74 2.51 -9.91
N GLU A 163 -11.82 3.28 -9.91
CA GLU A 163 -12.73 3.38 -8.77
C GLU A 163 -13.29 2.00 -8.40
N HIS A 164 -13.11 1.62 -7.13
CA HIS A 164 -13.62 0.37 -6.58
C HIS A 164 -13.82 0.51 -5.08
N SER A 165 -14.51 -0.48 -4.50
CA SER A 165 -14.69 -0.62 -3.06
C SER A 165 -14.16 -1.98 -2.63
N ASP A 166 -13.47 -2.02 -1.50
CA ASP A 166 -13.04 -3.25 -0.82
C ASP A 166 -13.96 -3.61 0.35
N ALA A 167 -15.15 -3.01 0.41
CA ALA A 167 -16.08 -3.15 1.55
C ALA A 167 -16.63 -4.57 1.76
N GLU A 168 -16.48 -5.45 0.76
CA GLU A 168 -16.83 -6.88 0.87
C GLU A 168 -15.73 -7.71 1.55
N SER A 169 -14.54 -7.11 1.72
CA SER A 169 -13.46 -7.74 2.47
C SER A 169 -13.61 -7.47 3.97
N ASP A 170 -13.00 -8.33 4.80
CA ASP A 170 -12.91 -8.11 6.24
C ASP A 170 -11.91 -7.00 6.62
N THR A 171 -11.36 -6.28 5.65
CA THR A 171 -10.39 -5.21 5.87
C THR A 171 -11.04 -4.02 6.54
N LEU A 172 -10.49 -3.56 7.67
CA LEU A 172 -10.98 -2.38 8.38
C LEU A 172 -10.44 -1.08 7.79
N PHE A 173 -9.17 -1.08 7.44
CA PHE A 173 -8.47 0.04 6.80
C PHE A 173 -7.19 -0.43 6.12
N VAL A 174 -6.73 0.40 5.20
CA VAL A 174 -5.47 0.20 4.47
C VAL A 174 -4.55 1.38 4.73
N LEU A 175 -3.31 1.07 5.09
CA LEU A 175 -2.22 2.02 5.17
C LEU A 175 -1.41 1.95 3.89
N ASN A 176 -1.19 3.08 3.24
CA ASN A 176 -0.32 3.18 2.08
C ASN A 176 0.87 4.05 2.41
N LEU A 177 2.04 3.44 2.53
CA LEU A 177 3.32 4.11 2.75
C LEU A 177 3.98 4.36 1.39
N TYR A 178 4.36 5.62 1.11
CA TYR A 178 4.94 6.03 -0.17
C TYR A 178 6.46 6.22 -0.06
N LEU A 179 7.19 5.60 -0.98
CA LEU A 179 8.64 5.43 -0.91
C LEU A 179 9.39 5.97 -2.14
N ASP A 180 8.74 6.80 -2.95
CA ASP A 180 9.36 7.42 -4.12
C ASP A 180 9.92 8.81 -3.76
N PRO A 181 11.25 8.96 -3.55
CA PRO A 181 11.85 10.24 -3.18
C PRO A 181 11.87 11.25 -4.34
N ASP A 182 11.65 10.78 -5.56
CA ASP A 182 11.69 11.59 -6.77
C ASP A 182 10.27 12.00 -7.23
N TYR A 183 9.24 11.71 -6.41
CA TYR A 183 7.86 12.09 -6.69
C TYR A 183 7.70 13.60 -6.85
N ARG A 184 6.95 13.99 -7.87
CA ARG A 184 6.52 15.35 -8.13
C ARG A 184 5.01 15.42 -8.26
N GLU A 185 4.41 16.54 -7.95
CA GLU A 185 2.94 16.69 -7.99
C GLU A 185 2.34 16.47 -9.39
N ASP A 186 3.11 16.77 -10.44
CA ASP A 186 2.73 16.53 -11.84
C ASP A 186 2.90 15.09 -12.32
N ASP A 187 3.56 14.22 -11.54
CA ASP A 187 3.66 12.79 -11.86
C ASP A 187 2.31 12.05 -11.79
N GLY A 188 1.28 12.62 -11.18
CA GLY A 188 0.00 11.94 -10.97
C GLY A 188 0.08 10.86 -9.89
N GLY A 189 -0.58 9.72 -10.09
CA GLY A 189 -0.55 8.61 -9.12
C GLY A 189 -1.17 8.96 -7.77
N VAL A 190 -2.04 9.95 -7.70
CA VAL A 190 -2.69 10.41 -6.47
C VAL A 190 -3.73 9.39 -6.03
N LEU A 191 -3.70 9.00 -4.76
CA LEU A 191 -4.75 8.19 -4.16
C LEU A 191 -5.98 9.08 -3.92
N GLY A 192 -7.09 8.72 -4.56
CA GLY A 192 -8.40 9.32 -4.33
C GLY A 192 -9.24 8.44 -3.42
N PHE A 193 -10.04 9.06 -2.59
CA PHE A 193 -11.03 8.42 -1.74
C PHE A 193 -12.31 9.24 -1.77
N ARG A 194 -13.47 8.59 -1.95
CA ARG A 194 -14.79 9.20 -1.86
C ARG A 194 -15.56 8.60 -0.71
N ASP A 195 -16.05 9.46 0.17
CA ASP A 195 -16.85 9.04 1.32
C ASP A 195 -18.31 8.73 0.95
N GLU A 196 -19.08 8.29 1.93
CA GLU A 196 -20.50 7.93 1.78
C GLU A 196 -21.38 9.12 1.38
N GLU A 197 -20.93 10.36 1.57
CA GLU A 197 -21.60 11.60 1.16
C GLU A 197 -21.16 12.10 -0.22
N GLY A 198 -20.27 11.37 -0.91
CA GLY A 198 -19.77 11.71 -2.22
C GLY A 198 -18.67 12.77 -2.23
N ARG A 199 -18.01 13.05 -1.10
CA ARG A 199 -16.90 14.00 -1.02
C ARG A 199 -15.60 13.30 -1.37
N ASP A 200 -14.83 13.93 -2.24
CA ASP A 200 -13.53 13.43 -2.70
C ASP A 200 -12.40 13.97 -1.82
N PHE A 201 -11.48 13.08 -1.47
CA PHE A 201 -10.21 13.37 -0.79
C PHE A 201 -9.06 12.90 -1.67
N LEU A 202 -8.09 13.75 -1.89
CA LEU A 202 -6.93 13.45 -2.72
C LEU A 202 -5.67 13.45 -1.85
N MET A 203 -4.93 12.35 -1.92
CA MET A 203 -3.74 12.10 -1.11
C MET A 203 -2.55 11.83 -2.03
N PRO A 204 -1.70 12.85 -2.29
CA PRO A 204 -0.53 12.69 -3.13
C PRO A 204 0.50 11.75 -2.48
N PRO A 205 1.15 10.87 -3.27
CA PRO A 205 2.09 9.88 -2.75
C PRO A 205 3.47 10.49 -2.44
N ARG A 206 3.53 11.49 -1.57
CA ARG A 206 4.79 12.13 -1.18
C ARG A 206 5.72 11.16 -0.47
N PHE A 207 7.01 11.30 -0.69
CA PHE A 207 8.00 10.44 -0.04
C PHE A 207 7.84 10.43 1.48
N ASN A 208 7.88 9.23 2.07
CA ASN A 208 7.70 8.99 3.51
C ASN A 208 6.37 9.50 4.07
N SER A 209 5.35 9.69 3.23
CA SER A 209 3.99 9.95 3.71
C SER A 209 3.20 8.65 3.82
N LEU A 210 2.19 8.66 4.69
CA LEU A 210 1.26 7.56 4.93
C LEU A 210 -0.16 8.03 4.69
N SER A 211 -0.88 7.36 3.81
CA SER A 211 -2.34 7.49 3.74
C SER A 211 -3.00 6.35 4.49
N VAL A 212 -3.94 6.65 5.37
CA VAL A 212 -4.77 5.67 6.06
C VAL A 212 -6.20 5.82 5.56
N MET A 213 -6.70 4.77 4.96
CA MET A 213 -8.00 4.77 4.28
C MET A 213 -8.94 3.77 4.96
N PRO A 214 -10.06 4.22 5.57
CA PRO A 214 -11.05 3.31 6.14
C PRO A 214 -11.75 2.55 5.01
N ILE A 215 -12.02 1.26 5.22
CA ILE A 215 -12.77 0.42 4.29
C ILE A 215 -14.20 0.28 4.83
N ARG A 216 -15.15 0.86 4.10
CA ARG A 216 -16.57 0.87 4.49
C ARG A 216 -17.49 0.80 3.27
N SER A 217 -18.68 0.28 3.49
CA SER A 217 -19.75 0.32 2.48
C SER A 217 -20.10 1.77 2.11
N GLY A 218 -20.30 2.03 0.83
CA GLY A 218 -20.56 3.36 0.30
C GLY A 218 -19.34 4.21 0.02
N CYS A 219 -18.13 3.77 0.45
CA CYS A 219 -16.88 4.42 0.10
C CYS A 219 -16.26 3.75 -1.14
N VAL A 220 -15.59 4.55 -1.95
CA VAL A 220 -14.79 4.08 -3.08
C VAL A 220 -13.42 4.75 -3.07
N HIS A 221 -12.43 4.10 -3.70
CA HIS A 221 -11.11 4.66 -3.84
C HIS A 221 -10.51 4.32 -5.21
N TRP A 222 -9.52 5.08 -5.61
CA TRP A 222 -8.83 4.94 -6.90
C TRP A 222 -7.42 5.51 -6.83
N VAL A 223 -6.63 5.24 -7.85
CA VAL A 223 -5.35 5.93 -8.08
C VAL A 223 -5.40 6.58 -9.46
N THR A 224 -5.13 7.88 -9.53
CA THR A 224 -5.08 8.61 -10.80
C THR A 224 -3.95 8.07 -11.68
N PRO A 225 -4.03 8.23 -13.01
CA PRO A 225 -2.97 7.77 -13.90
C PRO A 225 -1.60 8.34 -13.49
N TRP A 226 -0.58 7.49 -13.54
CA TRP A 226 0.81 7.88 -13.45
C TRP A 226 1.22 8.54 -14.75
N GLN A 227 1.57 9.81 -14.73
CA GLN A 227 1.79 10.65 -15.91
C GLN A 227 3.27 10.78 -16.28
N SER A 228 4.16 10.41 -15.39
CA SER A 228 5.60 10.46 -15.62
C SER A 228 6.05 9.34 -16.56
N ASP A 229 7.07 9.63 -17.39
CA ASP A 229 7.70 8.66 -18.29
C ASP A 229 8.56 7.62 -17.53
N ARG A 230 8.86 7.87 -16.26
CA ARG A 230 9.60 6.94 -15.40
C ARG A 230 8.65 6.01 -14.64
N THR A 231 9.15 4.87 -14.20
CA THR A 231 8.51 4.08 -13.17
C THR A 231 8.68 4.76 -11.81
N GLY A 232 7.61 4.84 -11.04
CA GLY A 232 7.61 5.51 -9.74
C GLY A 232 6.46 5.07 -8.85
N ARG A 233 6.03 5.94 -7.92
CA ARG A 233 4.97 5.67 -6.96
C ARG A 233 5.17 4.33 -6.24
N TYR A 234 6.39 4.07 -5.79
CA TYR A 234 6.67 2.88 -4.98
C TYR A 234 5.86 2.96 -3.67
N THR A 235 4.98 2.00 -3.48
CA THR A 235 4.02 1.97 -2.37
C THR A 235 4.11 0.64 -1.64
N VAL A 236 4.03 0.69 -0.33
CA VAL A 236 3.74 -0.46 0.52
C VAL A 236 2.33 -0.29 1.08
N SER A 237 1.44 -1.20 0.74
CA SER A 237 0.08 -1.25 1.27
C SER A 237 0.00 -2.27 2.40
N ILE A 238 -0.51 -1.86 3.55
CA ILE A 238 -0.69 -2.70 4.73
C ILE A 238 -2.18 -2.70 5.06
N ALA A 239 -2.85 -3.79 4.74
CA ALA A 239 -4.25 -3.98 5.09
C ALA A 239 -4.38 -4.52 6.52
N ALA A 240 -5.19 -3.88 7.34
CA ALA A 240 -5.50 -4.31 8.71
C ALA A 240 -6.81 -5.10 8.72
N VAL A 241 -6.73 -6.36 9.14
CA VAL A 241 -7.84 -7.31 9.11
C VAL A 241 -8.09 -7.84 10.52
N PRO A 242 -9.35 -7.90 11.02
CA PRO A 242 -9.67 -8.54 12.28
C PRO A 242 -9.29 -10.02 12.24
N VAL A 243 -8.70 -10.52 13.31
CA VAL A 243 -8.55 -11.96 13.48
C VAL A 243 -9.91 -12.52 13.90
N SER A 244 -10.59 -13.22 13.01
CA SER A 244 -11.83 -13.90 13.35
C SER A 244 -11.56 -14.93 14.46
N ALA A 245 -12.34 -14.88 15.53
CA ALA A 245 -12.21 -15.80 16.67
C ALA A 245 -12.59 -17.26 16.36
N THR A 246 -12.90 -17.57 15.11
CA THR A 246 -13.32 -18.91 14.69
C THR A 246 -12.28 -19.55 13.76
N PRO A 247 -11.49 -20.53 14.22
CA PRO A 247 -10.71 -21.38 13.33
C PRO A 247 -11.67 -22.37 12.65
N GLY A 248 -11.92 -22.18 11.38
CA GLY A 248 -12.54 -23.22 10.58
C GLY A 248 -13.77 -22.80 9.80
N GLU A 249 -13.57 -22.03 8.75
CA GLU A 249 -14.29 -22.17 7.48
C GLU A 249 -13.49 -21.40 6.41
N VAL A 250 -12.47 -22.08 5.90
CA VAL A 250 -11.89 -21.69 4.62
C VAL A 250 -12.85 -22.20 3.56
N LYS A 251 -13.58 -21.29 2.94
CA LYS A 251 -14.33 -21.57 1.72
C LYS A 251 -13.45 -21.34 0.49
#